data_1931bf1f594d097f1dc8075e74b81415
#
_entry.id   1931bf1f594d097f1dc8075e74b81415
#
_cell.length_a   1.000
_cell.length_b   1.000
_cell.length_c   1.000
_cell.angle_alpha   90.00
_cell.angle_beta   90.00
_cell.angle_gamma   90.00
#
_symmetry.space_group_name_H-M   'P 1'
#
loop_
_entity.id
_entity.type
_entity.pdbx_description
1 polymer ?
#
loop_
_entity_poly.entity_id
_entity_poly.type
_entity_poly.pdbx_seq_one_letter_code
_entity_poly.pdbx_strand_id
1 'polypeptide(L)'
;MQRRQFLQQSVLAGAAAVTGTSALAESNKIQAAEKPFQLDYAFHAGMFKNHGGESFLDQIRWAYDQGFRSIEDNGMMGRSADEQKKIGDLLAKLGMRMGVFVITSDNWHWITSLTSGKQEWIDKMVKDCKTAIEVAKRCNAKHVTGVPGNFDRSLPMDIQTANVIEALRGGAGVLEKHGLVMVLEPLSDNPDLFLRYSTQTYMICKAVNSPSCKFLFDMWHMQRNEGHIIY
;
A
#
# COMPACT_ATOMS: atom_id res chain seq x y z
N MET A 1 -3.55 33.98 -20.74
CA MET A 1 -4.01 35.01 -19.80
C MET A 1 -2.88 36.00 -19.52
N GLN A 2 -3.08 37.28 -19.81
CA GLN A 2 -2.02 38.31 -19.63
C GLN A 2 -1.92 38.71 -18.15
N ARG A 3 -0.71 38.88 -17.64
CA ARG A 3 -0.37 39.29 -16.26
C ARG A 3 -1.20 40.49 -15.72
N ARG A 4 -1.67 41.36 -16.58
CA ARG A 4 -2.50 42.52 -16.23
C ARG A 4 -3.92 42.17 -15.79
N GLN A 5 -4.52 41.09 -16.27
CA GLN A 5 -5.86 40.66 -15.88
C GLN A 5 -5.87 40.02 -14.50
N PHE A 6 -4.78 39.36 -14.12
CA PHE A 6 -4.64 38.74 -12.78
C PHE A 6 -4.55 39.84 -11.68
N LEU A 7 -3.82 40.91 -11.93
CA LEU A 7 -3.67 42.01 -10.96
C LEU A 7 -4.94 42.90 -10.81
N GLN A 8 -5.76 42.99 -11.85
CA GLN A 8 -7.03 43.73 -11.75
C GLN A 8 -8.11 42.99 -10.96
N GLN A 9 -8.10 41.65 -10.98
CA GLN A 9 -9.02 40.85 -10.16
C GLN A 9 -8.60 40.81 -8.68
N SER A 10 -7.32 40.97 -8.36
CA SER A 10 -6.82 41.01 -6.98
C SER A 10 -7.14 42.31 -6.24
N VAL A 11 -7.35 43.44 -6.95
CA VAL A 11 -7.64 44.75 -6.35
C VAL A 11 -9.15 44.90 -6.03
N LEU A 12 -10.03 44.19 -6.72
CA LEU A 12 -11.49 44.22 -6.45
C LEU A 12 -11.93 43.37 -5.25
N ALA A 13 -11.06 42.46 -4.78
CA ALA A 13 -11.32 41.64 -3.60
C ALA A 13 -10.92 42.32 -2.27
N GLY A 14 -10.23 43.45 -2.31
CA GLY A 14 -9.70 44.13 -1.13
C GLY A 14 -10.55 45.28 -0.55
N ALA A 15 -11.67 45.64 -1.16
CA ALA A 15 -12.42 46.86 -0.79
C ALA A 15 -13.78 46.60 -0.06
N ALA A 16 -14.08 45.37 0.37
CA ALA A 16 -15.37 45.03 1.02
C ALA A 16 -15.22 44.46 2.45
N ALA A 17 -14.25 44.96 3.22
CA ALA A 17 -14.02 44.49 4.58
C ALA A 17 -13.91 45.60 5.61
N VAL A 18 -14.93 46.45 5.77
CA VAL A 18 -15.17 47.22 7.02
C VAL A 18 -16.67 47.52 7.17
N THR A 19 -17.46 46.52 7.51
CA THR A 19 -18.67 46.67 8.33
C THR A 19 -18.83 45.41 9.11
N GLY A 20 -18.77 45.51 10.44
CA GLY A 20 -18.83 44.39 11.32
C GLY A 20 -20.20 43.70 11.30
N THR A 21 -20.17 42.43 11.00
CA THR A 21 -21.14 41.44 11.47
C THR A 21 -20.37 40.13 11.63
N SER A 22 -20.54 39.51 12.79
CA SER A 22 -20.01 38.18 13.13
C SER A 22 -20.36 37.18 12.03
N ALA A 23 -19.51 36.99 11.05
CA ALA A 23 -19.60 35.86 10.17
C ALA A 23 -19.20 34.62 11.00
N LEU A 24 -20.23 33.88 11.43
CA LEU A 24 -20.08 32.49 11.82
C LEU A 24 -19.21 31.81 10.78
N ALA A 25 -18.14 31.18 11.26
CA ALA A 25 -17.30 30.35 10.40
C ALA A 25 -18.23 29.32 9.72
N GLU A 26 -18.61 29.58 8.48
CA GLU A 26 -19.13 28.55 7.60
C GLU A 26 -18.01 27.53 7.48
N SER A 27 -18.17 26.42 8.23
CA SER A 27 -17.38 25.23 7.96
C SER A 27 -17.57 24.96 6.47
N ASN A 28 -16.52 25.09 5.68
CA ASN A 28 -16.47 24.60 4.32
C ASN A 28 -16.83 23.10 4.38
N LYS A 29 -18.12 22.78 4.31
CA LYS A 29 -18.56 21.43 4.02
C LYS A 29 -18.03 21.14 2.63
N ILE A 30 -16.90 20.42 2.58
CA ILE A 30 -16.39 19.88 1.32
C ILE A 30 -17.57 19.10 0.74
N GLN A 31 -18.07 19.55 -0.41
CA GLN A 31 -19.18 18.92 -1.08
C GLN A 31 -18.72 17.54 -1.54
N ALA A 32 -19.40 16.50 -1.10
CA ALA A 32 -19.06 15.13 -1.48
C ALA A 32 -19.00 15.01 -3.01
N ALA A 33 -18.03 14.27 -3.52
CA ALA A 33 -17.92 14.04 -4.95
C ALA A 33 -19.17 13.33 -5.47
N GLU A 34 -19.90 13.95 -6.41
CA GLU A 34 -21.11 13.37 -7.00
C GLU A 34 -20.82 12.05 -7.72
N LYS A 35 -19.57 11.84 -8.15
CA LYS A 35 -19.14 10.64 -8.86
C LYS A 35 -17.77 10.15 -8.35
N PRO A 36 -17.56 8.81 -8.29
CA PRO A 36 -16.25 8.26 -7.98
C PRO A 36 -15.23 8.62 -9.06
N PHE A 37 -13.95 8.54 -8.73
CA PHE A 37 -12.89 8.58 -9.75
C PHE A 37 -13.08 7.44 -10.76
N GLN A 38 -12.59 7.66 -11.98
CA GLN A 38 -12.67 6.63 -13.05
C GLN A 38 -11.80 5.41 -12.74
N LEU A 39 -10.70 5.60 -12.00
CA LEU A 39 -9.81 4.55 -11.53
C LEU A 39 -9.98 4.35 -10.03
N ASP A 40 -9.69 3.14 -9.56
CA ASP A 40 -9.75 2.80 -8.15
C ASP A 40 -8.49 3.27 -7.42
N TYR A 41 -8.38 4.57 -7.21
CA TYR A 41 -7.32 5.12 -6.39
C TYR A 41 -7.47 4.66 -4.95
N ALA A 42 -6.34 4.23 -4.35
CA ALA A 42 -6.23 3.89 -2.94
C ALA A 42 -5.46 4.99 -2.19
N PHE A 43 -5.71 5.10 -0.90
CA PHE A 43 -4.95 5.95 0.01
C PHE A 43 -4.50 5.17 1.23
N HIS A 44 -3.43 5.63 1.88
CA HIS A 44 -2.89 5.02 3.10
C HIS A 44 -3.49 5.62 4.37
N ALA A 45 -3.51 4.82 5.44
CA ALA A 45 -3.87 5.29 6.77
C ALA A 45 -3.00 6.50 7.18
N GLY A 46 -3.65 7.55 7.67
CA GLY A 46 -3.01 8.81 8.09
C GLY A 46 -2.82 9.84 6.99
N MET A 47 -2.98 9.49 5.71
CA MET A 47 -2.81 10.44 4.59
C MET A 47 -3.79 11.60 4.66
N PHE A 48 -5.00 11.36 5.12
CA PHE A 48 -6.07 12.35 5.20
C PHE A 48 -6.49 12.75 6.62
N LYS A 49 -5.63 12.56 7.62
CA LYS A 49 -5.97 12.90 9.01
C LYS A 49 -6.36 14.37 9.21
N ASN A 50 -5.75 15.27 8.47
CA ASN A 50 -6.05 16.71 8.56
C ASN A 50 -7.40 17.11 7.92
N HIS A 51 -8.05 16.20 7.21
CA HIS A 51 -9.32 16.40 6.54
C HIS A 51 -10.41 15.47 7.05
N GLY A 52 -10.13 14.18 7.15
CA GLY A 52 -11.05 13.14 7.58
C GLY A 52 -11.03 12.86 9.09
N GLY A 53 -10.05 13.44 9.83
CA GLY A 53 -9.88 13.20 11.27
C GLY A 53 -8.81 12.17 11.62
N GLU A 54 -8.51 12.05 12.92
CA GLU A 54 -7.44 11.15 13.41
C GLU A 54 -7.80 9.66 13.24
N SER A 55 -9.08 9.30 13.35
CA SER A 55 -9.54 7.93 13.16
C SER A 55 -9.42 7.50 11.70
N PHE A 56 -8.80 6.34 11.46
CA PHE A 56 -8.71 5.80 10.08
C PHE A 56 -10.10 5.50 9.49
N LEU A 57 -11.07 5.09 10.32
CA LEU A 57 -12.45 4.88 9.87
C LEU A 57 -13.11 6.18 9.37
N ASP A 58 -12.79 7.31 9.99
CA ASP A 58 -13.32 8.61 9.55
C ASP A 58 -12.61 9.08 8.28
N GLN A 59 -11.29 8.83 8.14
CA GLN A 59 -10.57 9.07 6.89
C GLN A 59 -11.15 8.24 5.73
N ILE A 60 -11.55 6.98 5.98
CA ILE A 60 -12.21 6.14 4.96
C ILE A 60 -13.54 6.76 4.51
N ARG A 61 -14.38 7.23 5.45
CA ARG A 61 -15.65 7.90 5.11
C ARG A 61 -15.42 9.16 4.31
N TRP A 62 -14.51 10.01 4.78
CA TRP A 62 -14.16 11.24 4.09
C TRP A 62 -13.63 10.97 2.67
N ALA A 63 -12.71 10.04 2.51
CA ALA A 63 -12.14 9.68 1.21
C ALA A 63 -13.21 9.10 0.25
N TYR A 64 -14.14 8.29 0.77
CA TYR A 64 -15.30 7.83 0.00
C TYR A 64 -16.11 9.01 -0.55
N ASP A 65 -16.39 10.03 0.29
CA ASP A 65 -17.10 11.24 -0.12
C ASP A 65 -16.31 12.07 -1.15
N GLN A 66 -14.97 11.95 -1.17
CA GLN A 66 -14.12 12.58 -2.18
C GLN A 66 -13.99 11.77 -3.48
N GLY A 67 -14.59 10.59 -3.56
CA GLY A 67 -14.59 9.76 -4.78
C GLY A 67 -13.63 8.57 -4.77
N PHE A 68 -12.85 8.35 -3.70
CA PHE A 68 -12.02 7.15 -3.55
C PHE A 68 -12.87 5.89 -3.41
N ARG A 69 -12.37 4.76 -3.91
CA ARG A 69 -13.05 3.47 -3.82
C ARG A 69 -12.14 2.33 -3.33
N SER A 70 -10.92 2.67 -2.93
CA SER A 70 -9.96 1.72 -2.37
C SER A 70 -9.13 2.34 -1.26
N ILE A 71 -8.58 1.49 -0.40
CA ILE A 71 -7.56 1.85 0.60
C ILE A 71 -6.37 0.91 0.50
N GLU A 72 -5.23 1.34 1.05
CA GLU A 72 -4.09 0.50 1.40
C GLU A 72 -3.73 0.72 2.86
N ASP A 73 -3.24 -0.32 3.52
CA ASP A 73 -2.82 -0.20 4.92
C ASP A 73 -1.65 -1.14 5.23
N ASN A 74 -0.43 -0.64 5.09
CA ASN A 74 0.78 -1.40 5.36
C ASN A 74 0.84 -1.92 6.80
N GLY A 75 0.15 -1.26 7.75
CA GLY A 75 0.08 -1.64 9.15
C GLY A 75 -1.01 -2.65 9.51
N MET A 76 -1.81 -3.12 8.55
CA MET A 76 -3.00 -3.95 8.81
C MET A 76 -2.70 -5.20 9.64
N MET A 77 -1.56 -5.87 9.42
CA MET A 77 -1.15 -7.05 10.20
C MET A 77 -0.94 -6.76 11.69
N GLY A 78 -0.55 -5.53 12.04
CA GLY A 78 -0.34 -5.08 13.43
C GLY A 78 -1.59 -4.57 14.13
N ARG A 79 -2.71 -4.36 13.41
CA ARG A 79 -3.97 -3.94 14.02
C ARG A 79 -4.63 -5.07 14.79
N SER A 80 -5.41 -4.73 15.80
CA SER A 80 -6.24 -5.72 16.52
C SER A 80 -7.27 -6.34 15.57
N ALA A 81 -7.69 -7.58 15.86
CA ALA A 81 -8.70 -8.28 15.06
C ALA A 81 -10.03 -7.50 14.98
N ASP A 82 -10.37 -6.76 16.03
CA ASP A 82 -11.54 -5.90 16.08
C ASP A 82 -11.42 -4.69 15.13
N GLU A 83 -10.27 -4.02 15.09
CA GLU A 83 -10.01 -2.93 14.14
C GLU A 83 -10.02 -3.43 12.69
N GLN A 84 -9.36 -4.55 12.42
CA GLN A 84 -9.37 -5.19 11.09
C GLN A 84 -10.80 -5.46 10.62
N LYS A 85 -11.63 -6.00 11.51
CA LYS A 85 -13.04 -6.24 11.22
C LYS A 85 -13.83 -4.96 11.00
N LYS A 86 -13.67 -3.95 11.85
CA LYS A 86 -14.35 -2.64 11.69
C LYS A 86 -13.99 -1.99 10.35
N ILE A 87 -12.73 -2.06 9.95
CA ILE A 87 -12.29 -1.55 8.64
C ILE A 87 -12.96 -2.35 7.53
N GLY A 88 -12.92 -3.68 7.58
CA GLY A 88 -13.54 -4.54 6.57
C GLY A 88 -15.05 -4.33 6.45
N ASP A 89 -15.77 -4.25 7.57
CA ASP A 89 -17.21 -3.98 7.60
C ASP A 89 -17.54 -2.62 6.97
N LEU A 90 -16.73 -1.59 7.27
CA LEU A 90 -16.91 -0.26 6.70
C LEU A 90 -16.66 -0.26 5.18
N LEU A 91 -15.58 -0.90 4.72
CA LEU A 91 -15.30 -1.02 3.29
C LEU A 91 -16.43 -1.74 2.56
N ALA A 92 -16.91 -2.85 3.11
CA ALA A 92 -18.05 -3.59 2.54
C ALA A 92 -19.33 -2.72 2.47
N LYS A 93 -19.63 -1.98 3.54
CA LYS A 93 -20.78 -1.07 3.60
C LYS A 93 -20.71 0.03 2.54
N LEU A 94 -19.51 0.56 2.27
CA LEU A 94 -19.30 1.65 1.32
C LEU A 94 -19.04 1.13 -0.11
N GLY A 95 -18.96 -0.19 -0.34
CA GLY A 95 -18.56 -0.75 -1.63
C GLY A 95 -17.12 -0.41 -2.03
N MET A 96 -16.26 -0.17 -1.03
CA MET A 96 -14.83 0.08 -1.22
C MET A 96 -14.03 -1.22 -1.15
N ARG A 97 -12.80 -1.17 -1.67
CA ARG A 97 -11.89 -2.33 -1.69
C ARG A 97 -10.70 -2.13 -0.78
N MET A 98 -10.23 -3.22 -0.19
CA MET A 98 -8.89 -3.32 0.35
C MET A 98 -7.92 -3.63 -0.79
N GLY A 99 -6.92 -2.78 -1.02
CA GLY A 99 -5.85 -2.98 -1.99
C GLY A 99 -4.84 -4.00 -1.49
N VAL A 100 -3.76 -3.52 -0.88
CA VAL A 100 -2.72 -4.38 -0.29
C VAL A 100 -2.48 -4.03 1.18
N PHE A 101 -1.91 -4.98 1.90
CA PHE A 101 -1.24 -4.77 3.19
C PHE A 101 0.07 -5.58 3.23
N VAL A 102 1.04 -5.16 4.03
CA VAL A 102 2.32 -5.87 4.14
C VAL A 102 2.12 -7.15 4.95
N ILE A 103 2.70 -8.27 4.46
CA ILE A 103 2.53 -9.61 5.05
C ILE A 103 3.15 -9.76 6.44
N THR A 104 3.96 -8.80 6.89
CA THR A 104 4.68 -8.86 8.17
C THR A 104 4.17 -7.82 9.16
N SER A 105 4.33 -8.10 10.45
CA SER A 105 4.05 -7.15 11.54
C SER A 105 5.28 -6.75 12.34
N ASP A 106 6.43 -7.37 12.10
CA ASP A 106 7.64 -7.28 12.92
C ASP A 106 8.92 -6.88 12.15
N ASN A 107 8.74 -6.27 10.98
CA ASN A 107 9.81 -5.63 10.19
C ASN A 107 10.97 -6.53 9.75
N TRP A 108 10.82 -7.87 9.76
CA TRP A 108 11.88 -8.77 9.30
C TRP A 108 12.25 -8.58 7.81
N HIS A 109 11.37 -7.94 7.04
CA HIS A 109 11.61 -7.57 5.65
C HIS A 109 12.63 -6.41 5.49
N TRP A 110 13.09 -5.80 6.58
CA TRP A 110 14.15 -4.78 6.58
C TRP A 110 15.51 -5.29 7.05
N ILE A 111 15.65 -6.59 7.28
CA ILE A 111 16.91 -7.24 7.66
C ILE A 111 17.24 -8.38 6.70
N THR A 112 18.45 -8.94 6.79
CA THR A 112 18.81 -10.17 6.08
C THR A 112 17.96 -11.32 6.61
N SER A 113 17.00 -11.78 5.80
CA SER A 113 16.00 -12.78 6.18
C SER A 113 15.89 -13.90 5.16
N LEU A 114 14.94 -13.86 4.21
CA LEU A 114 14.76 -14.94 3.23
C LEU A 114 16.00 -15.18 2.38
N THR A 115 16.79 -14.16 2.13
CA THR A 115 18.05 -14.23 1.37
C THR A 115 19.09 -15.14 2.02
N SER A 116 19.04 -15.30 3.34
CA SER A 116 20.00 -16.14 4.08
C SER A 116 19.83 -17.65 3.88
N GLY A 117 18.64 -18.09 3.42
CA GLY A 117 18.30 -19.52 3.26
C GLY A 117 18.12 -20.28 4.58
N LYS A 118 18.09 -19.58 5.72
CA LYS A 118 17.89 -20.23 7.01
C LYS A 118 16.44 -20.70 7.17
N GLN A 119 16.26 -21.91 7.68
CA GLN A 119 14.95 -22.53 7.86
C GLN A 119 14.00 -21.67 8.72
N GLU A 120 14.52 -20.99 9.71
CA GLU A 120 13.72 -20.09 10.57
C GLU A 120 12.94 -19.02 9.78
N TRP A 121 13.53 -18.50 8.69
CA TRP A 121 12.87 -17.49 7.85
C TRP A 121 11.85 -18.10 6.89
N ILE A 122 12.08 -19.32 6.42
CA ILE A 122 11.09 -20.07 5.64
C ILE A 122 9.86 -20.36 6.51
N ASP A 123 10.08 -20.83 7.73
CA ASP A 123 9.02 -21.12 8.70
C ASP A 123 8.25 -19.84 9.09
N LYS A 124 8.99 -18.73 9.29
CA LYS A 124 8.41 -17.41 9.57
C LYS A 124 7.53 -16.92 8.43
N MET A 125 7.99 -17.04 7.19
CA MET A 125 7.21 -16.68 6.00
C MET A 125 5.91 -17.48 5.92
N VAL A 126 5.97 -18.79 6.12
CA VAL A 126 4.79 -19.67 6.16
C VAL A 126 3.84 -19.27 7.28
N LYS A 127 4.35 -18.96 8.46
CA LYS A 127 3.57 -18.51 9.62
C LYS A 127 2.86 -17.19 9.32
N ASP A 128 3.57 -16.22 8.76
CA ASP A 128 3.00 -14.90 8.44
C ASP A 128 1.95 -15.00 7.32
N CYS A 129 2.14 -15.86 6.33
CA CYS A 129 1.13 -16.19 5.34
C CYS A 129 -0.16 -16.73 5.99
N LYS A 130 -0.06 -17.63 6.97
CA LYS A 130 -1.23 -18.12 7.70
C LYS A 130 -1.95 -17.02 8.47
N THR A 131 -1.20 -16.13 9.11
CA THR A 131 -1.78 -14.95 9.80
C THR A 131 -2.44 -14.00 8.80
N ALA A 132 -1.78 -13.72 7.67
CA ALA A 132 -2.30 -12.84 6.63
C ALA A 132 -3.63 -13.35 6.03
N ILE A 133 -3.84 -14.66 5.94
CA ILE A 133 -5.12 -15.24 5.52
C ILE A 133 -6.25 -14.83 6.47
N GLU A 134 -6.02 -14.89 7.78
CA GLU A 134 -7.03 -14.49 8.76
C GLU A 134 -7.31 -12.99 8.74
N VAL A 135 -6.27 -12.18 8.54
CA VAL A 135 -6.42 -10.72 8.34
C VAL A 135 -7.20 -10.43 7.05
N ALA A 136 -6.83 -11.05 5.95
CA ALA A 136 -7.48 -10.88 4.66
C ALA A 136 -8.98 -11.23 4.71
N LYS A 137 -9.36 -12.28 5.44
CA LYS A 137 -10.77 -12.62 5.67
C LYS A 137 -11.54 -11.50 6.37
N ARG A 138 -10.92 -10.83 7.36
CA ARG A 138 -11.57 -9.75 8.12
C ARG A 138 -11.76 -8.49 7.30
N CYS A 139 -10.80 -8.14 6.43
CA CYS A 139 -10.86 -6.92 5.60
C CYS A 139 -11.17 -7.17 4.12
N ASN A 140 -11.52 -8.41 3.74
CA ASN A 140 -11.80 -8.83 2.36
C ASN A 140 -10.67 -8.49 1.36
N ALA A 141 -9.40 -8.57 1.81
CA ALA A 141 -8.25 -8.38 0.94
C ALA A 141 -8.04 -9.56 0.00
N LYS A 142 -7.50 -9.28 -1.18
CA LYS A 142 -7.12 -10.28 -2.18
C LYS A 142 -5.61 -10.33 -2.42
N HIS A 143 -4.91 -9.29 -2.00
CA HIS A 143 -3.47 -9.14 -2.22
C HIS A 143 -2.77 -8.77 -0.91
N VAL A 144 -1.54 -9.25 -0.76
CA VAL A 144 -0.62 -8.91 0.32
C VAL A 144 0.75 -8.61 -0.25
N THR A 145 1.42 -7.57 0.24
CA THR A 145 2.75 -7.21 -0.23
C THR A 145 3.80 -8.06 0.46
N GLY A 146 4.70 -8.65 -0.32
CA GLY A 146 5.86 -9.41 0.15
C GLY A 146 7.17 -8.73 -0.24
N VAL A 147 8.08 -8.56 0.73
CA VAL A 147 9.43 -8.05 0.53
C VAL A 147 10.42 -9.05 1.11
N PRO A 148 11.37 -9.59 0.33
CA PRO A 148 12.26 -10.69 0.76
C PRO A 148 13.30 -10.33 1.83
N GLY A 149 13.46 -9.06 2.14
CA GLY A 149 14.48 -8.58 3.07
C GLY A 149 15.73 -8.03 2.38
N ASN A 150 16.77 -7.79 3.16
CA ASN A 150 18.04 -7.28 2.68
C ASN A 150 18.91 -8.40 2.08
N PHE A 151 19.77 -8.05 1.14
CA PHE A 151 20.77 -9.00 0.64
C PHE A 151 21.86 -9.25 1.69
N ASP A 152 22.47 -10.42 1.63
CA ASP A 152 23.62 -10.80 2.46
C ASP A 152 24.92 -10.58 1.64
N ARG A 153 25.80 -9.70 2.13
CA ARG A 153 27.07 -9.39 1.44
C ARG A 153 28.06 -10.57 1.42
N SER A 154 27.84 -11.58 2.26
CA SER A 154 28.69 -12.76 2.33
C SER A 154 28.27 -13.89 1.37
N LEU A 155 27.08 -13.80 0.77
CA LEU A 155 26.54 -14.83 -0.12
C LEU A 155 26.48 -14.34 -1.58
N PRO A 156 26.77 -15.20 -2.56
CA PRO A 156 26.49 -14.90 -3.97
C PRO A 156 25.02 -14.59 -4.23
N MET A 157 24.76 -13.68 -5.15
CA MET A 157 23.40 -13.19 -5.43
C MET A 157 22.47 -14.29 -5.99
N ASP A 158 23.00 -15.22 -6.76
CA ASP A 158 22.26 -16.36 -7.29
C ASP A 158 21.85 -17.36 -6.20
N ILE A 159 22.70 -17.59 -5.20
CA ILE A 159 22.34 -18.40 -4.02
C ILE A 159 21.21 -17.72 -3.24
N GLN A 160 21.32 -16.42 -2.99
CA GLN A 160 20.26 -15.68 -2.31
C GLN A 160 18.94 -15.73 -3.08
N THR A 161 19.02 -15.65 -4.40
CA THR A 161 17.84 -15.75 -5.28
C THR A 161 17.17 -17.13 -5.15
N ALA A 162 17.95 -18.20 -5.10
CA ALA A 162 17.43 -19.56 -4.89
C ALA A 162 16.76 -19.69 -3.50
N ASN A 163 17.38 -19.17 -2.46
CA ASN A 163 16.84 -19.14 -1.09
C ASN A 163 15.50 -18.41 -1.02
N VAL A 164 15.42 -17.23 -1.65
CA VAL A 164 14.18 -16.45 -1.71
C VAL A 164 13.08 -17.21 -2.45
N ILE A 165 13.38 -17.83 -3.59
CA ILE A 165 12.41 -18.62 -4.37
C ILE A 165 11.86 -19.78 -3.52
N GLU A 166 12.71 -20.47 -2.77
CA GLU A 166 12.30 -21.57 -1.90
C GLU A 166 11.35 -21.10 -0.80
N ALA A 167 11.69 -20.03 -0.09
CA ALA A 167 10.84 -19.44 0.94
C ALA A 167 9.48 -18.98 0.39
N LEU A 168 9.50 -18.31 -0.78
CA LEU A 168 8.28 -17.84 -1.43
C LEU A 168 7.36 -18.98 -1.90
N ARG A 169 7.94 -20.10 -2.35
CA ARG A 169 7.15 -21.30 -2.67
C ARG A 169 6.42 -21.84 -1.45
N GLY A 170 7.09 -21.89 -0.30
CA GLY A 170 6.47 -22.26 0.98
C GLY A 170 5.28 -21.37 1.33
N GLY A 171 5.47 -20.05 1.26
CA GLY A 171 4.41 -19.06 1.51
C GLY A 171 3.27 -19.15 0.49
N ALA A 172 3.58 -19.16 -0.80
CA ALA A 172 2.60 -19.22 -1.88
C ALA A 172 1.71 -20.47 -1.78
N GLY A 173 2.29 -21.62 -1.48
CA GLY A 173 1.54 -22.88 -1.32
C GLY A 173 0.49 -22.83 -0.19
N VAL A 174 0.70 -21.99 0.83
CA VAL A 174 -0.29 -21.73 1.88
C VAL A 174 -1.39 -20.80 1.36
N LEU A 175 -1.03 -19.74 0.65
CA LEU A 175 -1.95 -18.72 0.16
C LEU A 175 -2.88 -19.23 -0.95
N GLU A 176 -2.40 -20.11 -1.83
CA GLU A 176 -3.17 -20.68 -2.96
C GLU A 176 -4.51 -21.27 -2.53
N LYS A 177 -4.52 -22.02 -1.44
CA LYS A 177 -5.73 -22.68 -0.90
C LYS A 177 -6.81 -21.68 -0.48
N HIS A 178 -6.45 -20.41 -0.33
CA HIS A 178 -7.33 -19.35 0.13
C HIS A 178 -7.58 -18.25 -0.91
N GLY A 179 -7.00 -18.40 -2.12
CA GLY A 179 -7.14 -17.43 -3.18
C GLY A 179 -6.52 -16.06 -2.85
N LEU A 180 -5.57 -16.01 -1.90
CA LEU A 180 -4.83 -14.81 -1.54
C LEU A 180 -3.53 -14.77 -2.34
N VAL A 181 -3.22 -13.61 -2.91
CA VAL A 181 -2.05 -13.42 -3.77
C VAL A 181 -1.02 -12.55 -3.06
N MET A 182 0.17 -13.10 -2.87
CA MET A 182 1.34 -12.31 -2.49
C MET A 182 1.88 -11.60 -3.72
N VAL A 183 2.00 -10.28 -3.63
CA VAL A 183 2.58 -9.44 -4.66
C VAL A 183 3.95 -8.95 -4.19
N LEU A 184 5.00 -9.35 -4.90
CA LEU A 184 6.37 -8.96 -4.58
C LEU A 184 6.61 -7.53 -5.03
N GLU A 185 7.11 -6.70 -4.13
CA GLU A 185 7.37 -5.29 -4.39
C GLU A 185 8.88 -5.00 -4.36
N PRO A 186 9.48 -4.68 -5.51
CA PRO A 186 10.84 -4.14 -5.56
C PRO A 186 10.84 -2.68 -5.07
N LEU A 187 11.66 -2.40 -4.06
CA LEU A 187 11.68 -1.12 -3.37
C LEU A 187 12.98 -0.33 -3.64
N SER A 188 12.92 0.99 -3.49
CA SER A 188 14.05 1.90 -3.63
C SER A 188 14.42 2.64 -2.34
N ASP A 189 13.80 2.28 -1.20
CA ASP A 189 13.95 3.01 0.06
C ASP A 189 15.29 2.78 0.73
N ASN A 190 15.84 1.58 0.58
CA ASN A 190 17.10 1.19 1.18
C ASN A 190 18.00 0.48 0.15
N PRO A 191 19.29 0.89 0.01
CA PRO A 191 20.22 0.25 -0.92
C PRO A 191 20.55 -1.20 -0.57
N ASP A 192 20.32 -1.65 0.66
CA ASP A 192 20.58 -3.01 1.09
C ASP A 192 19.45 -4.00 0.77
N LEU A 193 18.30 -3.52 0.27
CA LEU A 193 17.20 -4.40 -0.14
C LEU A 193 17.62 -5.33 -1.28
N PHE A 194 17.28 -6.61 -1.13
CA PHE A 194 17.58 -7.63 -2.12
C PHE A 194 16.78 -7.41 -3.42
N LEU A 195 15.47 -7.14 -3.28
CA LEU A 195 14.58 -6.99 -4.43
C LEU A 195 14.48 -5.52 -4.85
N ARG A 196 15.03 -5.19 -6.03
CA ARG A 196 15.13 -3.80 -6.49
C ARG A 196 14.66 -3.57 -7.92
N TYR A 197 14.66 -4.61 -8.78
CA TYR A 197 14.43 -4.46 -10.22
C TYR A 197 13.21 -5.25 -10.69
N SER A 198 12.50 -4.70 -11.66
CA SER A 198 11.33 -5.33 -12.27
C SER A 198 11.68 -6.67 -12.91
N THR A 199 12.78 -6.74 -13.62
CA THR A 199 13.28 -7.95 -14.28
C THR A 199 13.65 -9.05 -13.28
N GLN A 200 14.28 -8.69 -12.16
CA GLN A 200 14.57 -9.60 -11.06
C GLN A 200 13.27 -10.17 -10.45
N THR A 201 12.30 -9.28 -10.17
CA THR A 201 11.02 -9.66 -9.59
C THR A 201 10.24 -10.59 -10.52
N TYR A 202 10.20 -10.25 -11.82
CA TYR A 202 9.56 -11.09 -12.83
C TYR A 202 10.18 -12.50 -12.89
N MET A 203 11.52 -12.59 -12.91
CA MET A 203 12.24 -13.86 -12.93
C MET A 203 11.92 -14.70 -11.69
N ILE A 204 11.88 -14.10 -10.49
CA ILE A 204 11.53 -14.78 -9.24
C ILE A 204 10.09 -15.29 -9.30
N CYS A 205 9.12 -14.45 -9.70
CA CYS A 205 7.72 -14.87 -9.84
C CYS A 205 7.57 -16.04 -10.82
N LYS A 206 8.29 -16.00 -11.94
CA LYS A 206 8.33 -17.11 -12.93
C LYS A 206 8.90 -18.40 -12.33
N ALA A 207 9.97 -18.28 -11.54
CA ALA A 207 10.61 -19.43 -10.89
C ALA A 207 9.77 -20.02 -9.75
N VAL A 208 9.09 -19.18 -8.97
CA VAL A 208 8.12 -19.64 -7.95
C VAL A 208 6.97 -20.40 -8.61
N ASN A 209 6.51 -19.93 -9.77
CA ASN A 209 5.49 -20.57 -10.60
C ASN A 209 4.17 -20.85 -9.85
N SER A 210 3.66 -19.87 -9.10
CA SER A 210 2.41 -19.96 -8.36
C SER A 210 1.41 -18.88 -8.80
N PRO A 211 0.10 -19.16 -8.85
CA PRO A 211 -0.92 -18.15 -9.01
C PRO A 211 -0.95 -17.16 -7.84
N SER A 212 -0.47 -17.57 -6.66
CA SER A 212 -0.42 -16.77 -5.44
C SER A 212 0.93 -16.07 -5.20
N CYS A 213 1.79 -15.98 -6.22
CA CYS A 213 3.01 -15.16 -6.18
C CYS A 213 3.10 -14.35 -7.48
N LYS A 214 2.91 -13.04 -7.36
CA LYS A 214 2.85 -12.10 -8.48
C LYS A 214 3.74 -10.89 -8.20
N PHE A 215 3.78 -9.98 -9.13
CA PHE A 215 4.60 -8.77 -9.11
C PHE A 215 3.72 -7.54 -8.88
N LEU A 216 4.08 -6.69 -7.93
CA LEU A 216 3.57 -5.34 -7.76
C LEU A 216 4.54 -4.38 -8.42
N PHE A 217 4.09 -3.69 -9.45
CA PHE A 217 4.89 -2.69 -10.17
C PHE A 217 4.57 -1.30 -9.62
N ASP A 218 5.37 -0.84 -8.64
CA ASP A 218 5.30 0.53 -8.18
C ASP A 218 6.13 1.43 -9.08
N MET A 219 5.47 2.30 -9.83
CA MET A 219 6.12 3.21 -10.79
C MET A 219 7.12 4.15 -10.11
N TRP A 220 6.88 4.56 -8.86
CA TRP A 220 7.78 5.45 -8.13
C TRP A 220 9.10 4.75 -7.79
N HIS A 221 9.03 3.51 -7.27
CA HIS A 221 10.20 2.71 -6.97
C HIS A 221 10.96 2.32 -8.25
N MET A 222 10.24 1.91 -9.30
CA MET A 222 10.87 1.52 -10.56
C MET A 222 11.53 2.71 -11.26
N GLN A 223 10.92 3.88 -11.27
CA GLN A 223 11.54 5.08 -11.82
C GLN A 223 12.86 5.42 -11.09
N ARG A 224 12.92 5.24 -9.77
CA ARG A 224 14.14 5.50 -8.98
C ARG A 224 15.22 4.45 -9.17
N ASN A 225 14.86 3.18 -9.33
CA ASN A 225 15.82 2.09 -9.47
C ASN A 225 16.29 1.87 -10.91
N GLU A 226 15.40 2.02 -11.89
CA GLU A 226 15.65 1.68 -13.30
C GLU A 226 15.74 2.91 -14.20
N GLY A 227 15.06 4.00 -13.85
CA GLY A 227 15.10 5.27 -14.60
C GLY A 227 14.27 5.28 -15.89
N HIS A 228 13.71 4.14 -16.30
CA HIS A 228 12.95 4.00 -17.55
C HIS A 228 11.71 3.14 -17.33
N ILE A 229 10.56 3.78 -17.10
CA ILE A 229 9.27 3.08 -16.98
C ILE A 229 8.40 3.20 -18.25
N ILE A 230 8.87 3.99 -19.23
CA ILE A 230 8.22 4.15 -20.54
C ILE A 230 9.25 3.82 -21.62
N TYR A 231 8.97 2.86 -22.48
CA TYR A 231 9.72 2.49 -23.67
C TYR A 231 8.86 2.74 -24.90
#